data_f344a1824f40e06419e732b3dd83888f
#
_entry.id   f344a1824f40e06419e732b3dd83888f
#
_cell.length_a   1.000
_cell.length_b   1.000
_cell.length_c   1.000
_cell.angle_alpha   90.00
_cell.angle_beta   90.00
_cell.angle_gamma   90.00
#
_symmetry.space_group_name_H-M   'P 1'
#
loop_
_entity.id
_entity.type
_entity.pdbx_description
1 polymer ?
#
loop_
_entity_poly.entity_id
_entity_poly.type
_entity_poly.pdbx_seq_one_letter_code
_entity_poly.pdbx_strand_id
1 'polypeptide(L)'
;FPYINNDMKISAYVNFDRTKEDIWIRVGKAKKSISIKMGKCNTVHNEYIYNFTKFLEQEKVPLKIVDIILDYFFADGTTNGTGKRTLTFPDYKLKLKRKIRKVNKYFMRHEDLLIKLINRFVIRSTDILIHGTVDNFTYITKDEIIKLLLSLKKEPSSTIHFSRLIFA
;
A
#
# COMPACT_ATOMS: atom_id res chain seq x y z
N PHE A 1 15.27 17.65 3.05
CA PHE A 1 15.63 18.96 3.64
C PHE A 1 16.54 19.68 2.62
N PRO A 2 16.01 20.62 1.82
CA PRO A 2 16.78 21.19 0.69
C PRO A 2 17.90 22.14 1.12
N TYR A 3 17.87 22.65 2.35
CA TYR A 3 18.88 23.59 2.84
C TYR A 3 19.15 23.36 4.33
N ILE A 4 20.15 22.54 4.65
CA ILE A 4 20.67 22.38 6.01
C ILE A 4 21.96 23.19 6.07
N ASN A 5 22.04 24.16 6.98
CA ASN A 5 23.29 24.84 7.34
C ASN A 5 23.72 24.39 8.74
N ASN A 6 24.96 24.68 9.10
CA ASN A 6 25.58 24.28 10.36
C ASN A 6 24.90 24.87 11.61
N ASP A 7 24.09 25.90 11.45
CA ASP A 7 23.43 26.60 12.57
C ASP A 7 22.02 26.04 12.85
N MET A 8 21.53 25.10 12.02
CA MET A 8 20.21 24.55 12.20
C MET A 8 20.19 23.46 13.28
N LYS A 9 19.33 23.65 14.27
CA LYS A 9 19.07 22.62 15.29
C LYS A 9 18.35 21.43 14.66
N ILE A 10 18.97 20.25 14.78
CA ILE A 10 18.38 18.98 14.39
C ILE A 10 17.92 18.26 15.64
N SER A 11 16.71 17.73 15.64
CA SER A 11 16.20 16.88 16.69
C SER A 11 15.49 15.67 16.10
N ALA A 12 15.65 14.51 16.75
CA ALA A 12 14.98 13.29 16.40
C ALA A 12 14.14 12.79 17.59
N TYR A 13 12.97 12.26 17.29
CA TYR A 13 12.02 11.72 18.28
C TYR A 13 11.59 10.35 17.84
N VAL A 14 11.72 9.37 18.73
CA VAL A 14 11.14 8.03 18.53
C VAL A 14 9.63 8.13 18.70
N ASN A 15 8.91 7.51 17.81
CA ASN A 15 7.45 7.45 17.89
C ASN A 15 7.04 6.19 18.68
N PHE A 16 6.42 6.38 19.84
CA PHE A 16 5.90 5.30 20.68
C PHE A 16 4.42 5.00 20.40
N ASP A 17 3.77 5.83 19.59
CA ASP A 17 2.40 5.57 19.17
C ASP A 17 2.37 4.41 18.17
N ARG A 18 1.27 3.67 18.14
CA ARG A 18 1.08 2.55 17.19
C ARG A 18 0.76 3.02 15.76
N THR A 19 1.43 4.08 15.31
CA THR A 19 1.36 4.58 13.94
C THR A 19 2.47 3.97 13.09
N LYS A 20 2.52 4.28 11.81
CA LYS A 20 3.49 3.65 10.88
C LYS A 20 4.88 4.27 10.99
N GLU A 21 4.97 5.50 11.44
CA GLU A 21 6.22 6.23 11.59
C GLU A 21 6.98 5.71 12.80
N ASP A 22 8.24 5.37 12.58
CA ASP A 22 9.11 4.89 13.67
C ASP A 22 9.86 6.06 14.32
N ILE A 23 10.22 7.07 13.51
CA ILE A 23 11.00 8.23 13.94
C ILE A 23 10.46 9.52 13.27
N TRP A 24 10.53 10.61 14.00
CA TRP A 24 10.37 11.95 13.47
C TRP A 24 11.70 12.71 13.53
N ILE A 25 12.08 13.36 12.43
CA ILE A 25 13.22 14.27 12.40
C ILE A 25 12.70 15.68 12.17
N ARG A 26 13.19 16.62 12.96
CA ARG A 26 12.93 18.05 12.82
C ARG A 26 14.25 18.78 12.53
N VAL A 27 14.22 19.61 11.49
CA VAL A 27 15.32 20.50 11.11
C VAL A 27 14.75 21.92 11.00
N GLY A 28 15.05 22.76 11.95
CA GLY A 28 14.42 24.08 12.06
C GLY A 28 12.88 23.96 12.19
N LYS A 29 12.15 24.52 11.24
CA LYS A 29 10.67 24.43 11.17
C LYS A 29 10.16 23.19 10.42
N ALA A 30 11.00 22.53 9.63
CA ALA A 30 10.60 21.37 8.84
C ALA A 30 10.59 20.09 9.69
N LYS A 31 9.52 19.29 9.58
CA LYS A 31 9.38 17.99 10.23
C LYS A 31 9.19 16.92 9.16
N LYS A 32 9.89 15.79 9.29
CA LYS A 32 9.80 14.64 8.43
C LYS A 32 9.60 13.36 9.23
N SER A 33 8.71 12.51 8.74
CA SER A 33 8.42 11.20 9.30
C SER A 33 9.21 10.12 8.58
N ILE A 34 9.75 9.19 9.35
CA ILE A 34 10.56 8.08 8.84
C ILE A 34 9.95 6.76 9.30
N SER A 35 9.82 5.82 8.36
CA SER A 35 9.55 4.42 8.68
C SER A 35 10.78 3.58 8.39
N ILE A 36 11.15 2.73 9.34
CA ILE A 36 12.33 1.87 9.25
C ILE A 36 11.88 0.44 9.00
N LYS A 37 12.48 -0.19 8.00
CA LYS A 37 12.26 -1.58 7.65
C LYS A 37 13.55 -2.36 7.79
N MET A 38 13.52 -3.43 8.60
CA MET A 38 14.64 -4.34 8.78
C MET A 38 14.24 -5.75 8.36
N GLY A 39 15.18 -6.47 7.73
CA GLY A 39 14.96 -7.86 7.33
C GLY A 39 14.29 -8.05 5.97
N LYS A 40 14.04 -9.32 5.63
CA LYS A 40 13.58 -9.74 4.28
C LYS A 40 12.06 -9.65 4.09
N CYS A 41 11.29 -9.68 5.17
CA CYS A 41 9.83 -9.74 5.13
C CYS A 41 9.24 -8.43 5.63
N ASN A 42 8.98 -7.51 4.71
CA ASN A 42 8.31 -6.26 5.03
C ASN A 42 6.85 -6.33 4.54
N THR A 43 5.91 -6.28 5.47
CA THR A 43 4.50 -6.25 5.17
C THR A 43 4.04 -4.83 4.84
N VAL A 44 3.17 -4.71 3.86
CA VAL A 44 2.37 -3.50 3.66
C VAL A 44 1.28 -3.44 4.76
N HIS A 45 0.66 -2.28 4.91
CA HIS A 45 -0.44 -2.13 5.85
C HIS A 45 -1.62 -3.03 5.48
N ASN A 46 -2.13 -3.74 6.47
CA ASN A 46 -3.36 -4.52 6.37
C ASN A 46 -4.52 -3.72 6.97
N GLU A 47 -5.69 -3.80 6.35
CA GLU A 47 -6.91 -3.23 6.89
C GLU A 47 -8.09 -4.18 6.70
N TYR A 48 -9.16 -3.94 7.46
CA TYR A 48 -10.40 -4.69 7.29
C TYR A 48 -11.02 -4.41 5.92
N ILE A 49 -11.55 -5.45 5.28
CA ILE A 49 -12.20 -5.34 3.96
C ILE A 49 -13.30 -4.28 3.93
N TYR A 50 -14.02 -4.13 5.02
CA TYR A 50 -15.07 -3.11 5.17
C TYR A 50 -14.52 -1.67 5.03
N ASN A 51 -13.39 -1.37 5.66
CA ASN A 51 -12.76 -0.05 5.55
C ASN A 51 -12.24 0.21 4.13
N PHE A 52 -11.77 -0.84 3.49
CA PHE A 52 -11.29 -0.77 2.12
C PHE A 52 -12.44 -0.53 1.13
N THR A 53 -13.53 -1.27 1.24
CA THR A 53 -14.71 -1.06 0.35
C THR A 53 -15.31 0.33 0.53
N LYS A 54 -15.42 0.82 1.76
CA LYS A 54 -15.86 2.18 2.05
C LYS A 54 -14.96 3.24 1.38
N PHE A 55 -13.66 3.02 1.39
CA PHE A 55 -12.72 3.87 0.65
C PHE A 55 -12.99 3.81 -0.87
N LEU A 56 -13.18 2.62 -1.44
CA LEU A 56 -13.48 2.48 -2.88
C LEU A 56 -14.79 3.18 -3.27
N GLU A 57 -15.79 3.13 -2.42
CA GLU A 57 -17.06 3.84 -2.61
C GLU A 57 -16.87 5.36 -2.60
N GLN A 58 -16.10 5.88 -1.64
CA GLN A 58 -15.73 7.30 -1.57
C GLN A 58 -14.98 7.78 -2.83
N GLU A 59 -14.14 6.91 -3.39
CA GLU A 59 -13.42 7.15 -4.63
C GLU A 59 -14.27 6.87 -5.89
N LYS A 60 -15.57 6.59 -5.71
CA LYS A 60 -16.54 6.33 -6.80
C LYS A 60 -16.12 5.18 -7.73
N VAL A 61 -15.44 4.18 -7.17
CA VAL A 61 -15.12 2.96 -7.92
C VAL A 61 -16.43 2.24 -8.27
N PRO A 62 -16.62 1.79 -9.52
CA PRO A 62 -17.86 1.12 -9.93
C PRO A 62 -18.15 -0.11 -9.05
N LEU A 63 -19.39 -0.27 -8.60
CA LEU A 63 -19.83 -1.39 -7.77
C LEU A 63 -19.41 -2.75 -8.34
N LYS A 64 -19.50 -2.92 -9.66
CA LYS A 64 -19.05 -4.14 -10.32
C LYS A 64 -17.57 -4.49 -10.07
N ILE A 65 -16.70 -3.50 -9.86
CA ILE A 65 -15.30 -3.72 -9.50
C ILE A 65 -15.19 -4.09 -8.03
N VAL A 66 -15.92 -3.39 -7.17
CA VAL A 66 -16.01 -3.68 -5.73
C VAL A 66 -16.54 -5.09 -5.48
N ASP A 67 -17.60 -5.51 -6.17
CA ASP A 67 -18.17 -6.86 -6.07
C ASP A 67 -17.17 -7.96 -6.42
N ILE A 68 -16.32 -7.74 -7.44
CA ILE A 68 -15.27 -8.70 -7.80
C ILE A 68 -14.22 -8.80 -6.68
N ILE A 69 -13.89 -7.70 -6.04
CA ILE A 69 -12.94 -7.67 -4.93
C ILE A 69 -13.51 -8.43 -3.73
N LEU A 70 -14.77 -8.20 -3.41
CA LEU A 70 -15.47 -8.89 -2.32
C LEU A 70 -15.63 -10.38 -2.60
N ASP A 71 -16.05 -10.76 -3.81
CA ASP A 71 -16.15 -12.16 -4.27
C ASP A 71 -14.77 -12.87 -4.14
N TYR A 72 -13.69 -12.17 -4.49
CA TYR A 72 -12.34 -12.71 -4.31
C TYR A 72 -11.94 -12.83 -2.83
N PHE A 73 -12.28 -11.85 -2.01
CA PHE A 73 -11.94 -11.82 -0.58
C PHE A 73 -12.62 -12.95 0.19
N PHE A 74 -13.94 -13.07 0.04
CA PHE A 74 -14.70 -14.11 0.75
C PHE A 74 -14.48 -15.50 0.16
N ALA A 75 -14.23 -15.59 -1.14
CA ALA A 75 -14.00 -16.85 -1.88
C ALA A 75 -15.09 -17.92 -1.64
N ASP A 76 -16.31 -17.48 -1.44
CA ASP A 76 -17.48 -18.31 -1.15
C ASP A 76 -18.64 -18.15 -2.16
N GLY A 77 -18.41 -17.32 -3.21
CA GLY A 77 -19.39 -17.02 -4.26
C GLY A 77 -20.32 -15.87 -3.91
N THR A 78 -20.12 -15.21 -2.77
CA THR A 78 -20.90 -14.07 -2.32
C THR A 78 -20.03 -12.82 -2.15
N THR A 79 -20.66 -11.65 -2.01
CA THR A 79 -19.99 -10.38 -1.74
C THR A 79 -20.04 -9.97 -0.27
N ASN A 80 -20.60 -10.81 0.60
CA ASN A 80 -20.81 -10.52 2.02
C ASN A 80 -20.31 -11.62 2.97
N GLY A 81 -19.74 -12.70 2.43
CA GLY A 81 -19.17 -13.78 3.22
C GLY A 81 -20.18 -14.74 3.83
N THR A 82 -21.43 -14.77 3.34
CA THR A 82 -22.49 -15.66 3.85
C THR A 82 -22.53 -17.01 3.13
N GLY A 83 -21.71 -17.20 2.10
CA GLY A 83 -21.65 -18.42 1.33
C GLY A 83 -20.80 -19.51 1.97
N LYS A 84 -20.87 -20.69 1.42
CA LYS A 84 -20.03 -21.83 1.80
C LYS A 84 -18.83 -21.94 0.85
N ARG A 85 -17.63 -21.92 1.39
CA ARG A 85 -16.42 -22.19 0.58
C ARG A 85 -16.43 -23.65 0.12
N THR A 86 -16.49 -23.85 -1.19
CA THR A 86 -16.49 -25.18 -1.83
C THR A 86 -15.18 -25.51 -2.52
N LEU A 87 -14.32 -24.53 -2.70
CA LEU A 87 -13.02 -24.63 -3.36
C LEU A 87 -11.91 -24.17 -2.43
N THR A 88 -10.71 -24.68 -2.66
CA THR A 88 -9.50 -24.09 -2.04
C THR A 88 -9.31 -22.67 -2.56
N PHE A 89 -8.59 -21.83 -1.80
CA PHE A 89 -8.34 -20.45 -2.23
C PHE A 89 -7.58 -20.36 -3.57
N PRO A 90 -6.55 -21.19 -3.86
CA PRO A 90 -5.90 -21.22 -5.16
C PRO A 90 -6.86 -21.54 -6.31
N ASP A 91 -7.74 -22.52 -6.15
CA ASP A 91 -8.71 -22.92 -7.18
C ASP A 91 -9.75 -21.82 -7.42
N TYR A 92 -10.22 -21.19 -6.34
CA TYR A 92 -11.14 -20.07 -6.43
C TYR A 92 -10.52 -18.88 -7.16
N LYS A 93 -9.26 -18.57 -6.87
CA LYS A 93 -8.48 -17.56 -7.57
C LYS A 93 -8.37 -17.84 -9.07
N LEU A 94 -8.17 -19.10 -9.44
CA LEU A 94 -8.12 -19.52 -10.84
C LEU A 94 -9.47 -19.31 -11.54
N LYS A 95 -10.56 -19.70 -10.88
CA LYS A 95 -11.95 -19.45 -11.35
C LYS A 95 -12.20 -17.95 -11.61
N LEU A 96 -11.71 -17.08 -10.75
CA LEU A 96 -11.90 -15.62 -10.87
C LEU A 96 -10.87 -14.92 -11.74
N LYS A 97 -9.91 -15.62 -12.33
CA LYS A 97 -8.77 -15.05 -13.08
C LYS A 97 -9.19 -13.97 -14.09
N ARG A 98 -10.28 -14.20 -14.86
CA ARG A 98 -10.78 -13.21 -15.84
C ARG A 98 -11.36 -11.96 -15.15
N LYS A 99 -12.06 -12.13 -14.03
CA LYS A 99 -12.64 -11.03 -13.24
C LYS A 99 -11.52 -10.20 -12.60
N ILE A 100 -10.52 -10.84 -11.99
CA ILE A 100 -9.37 -10.18 -11.38
C ILE A 100 -8.61 -9.35 -12.41
N ARG A 101 -8.43 -9.85 -13.64
CA ARG A 101 -7.81 -9.06 -14.73
C ARG A 101 -8.58 -7.78 -15.04
N LYS A 102 -9.93 -7.78 -14.93
CA LYS A 102 -10.74 -6.56 -15.12
C LYS A 102 -10.47 -5.56 -13.99
N VAL A 103 -10.37 -6.03 -12.75
CA VAL A 103 -10.03 -5.18 -11.59
C VAL A 103 -8.64 -4.56 -11.80
N ASN A 104 -7.63 -5.35 -12.10
CA ASN A 104 -6.28 -4.86 -12.34
C ASN A 104 -6.26 -3.82 -13.47
N LYS A 105 -6.92 -4.12 -14.59
CA LYS A 105 -7.02 -3.19 -15.73
C LYS A 105 -7.72 -1.88 -15.36
N TYR A 106 -8.74 -1.95 -14.50
CA TYR A 106 -9.42 -0.75 -14.01
C TYR A 106 -8.43 0.13 -13.23
N PHE A 107 -7.77 -0.40 -12.21
CA PHE A 107 -6.82 0.36 -11.39
C PHE A 107 -5.62 0.88 -12.20
N MET A 108 -5.09 0.09 -13.12
CA MET A 108 -3.99 0.51 -14.00
C MET A 108 -4.33 1.71 -14.89
N ARG A 109 -5.61 1.93 -15.19
CA ARG A 109 -6.09 3.06 -16.00
C ARG A 109 -6.42 4.30 -15.18
N HIS A 110 -6.53 4.16 -13.86
CA HIS A 110 -6.87 5.24 -12.93
C HIS A 110 -5.67 5.55 -12.04
N GLU A 111 -4.71 6.29 -12.62
CA GLU A 111 -3.42 6.57 -11.95
C GLU A 111 -3.60 7.31 -10.63
N ASP A 112 -4.53 8.27 -10.56
CA ASP A 112 -4.84 8.98 -9.32
C ASP A 112 -5.30 8.04 -8.21
N LEU A 113 -6.11 7.04 -8.57
CA LEU A 113 -6.56 6.02 -7.62
C LEU A 113 -5.41 5.10 -7.19
N LEU A 114 -4.49 4.75 -8.11
CA LEU A 114 -3.28 4.00 -7.75
C LEU A 114 -2.40 4.78 -6.77
N ILE A 115 -2.21 6.07 -6.99
CA ILE A 115 -1.46 6.95 -6.06
C ILE A 115 -2.12 6.96 -4.68
N LYS A 116 -3.44 7.06 -4.61
CA LYS A 116 -4.19 6.97 -3.35
C LYS A 116 -4.02 5.62 -2.66
N LEU A 117 -4.01 4.52 -3.40
CA LEU A 117 -3.75 3.18 -2.87
C LEU A 117 -2.31 3.04 -2.35
N ILE A 118 -1.33 3.52 -3.10
CA ILE A 118 0.07 3.55 -2.66
C ILE A 118 0.20 4.35 -1.36
N ASN A 119 -0.40 5.53 -1.29
CA ASN A 119 -0.42 6.33 -0.08
C ASN A 119 -1.09 5.59 1.09
N ARG A 120 -2.20 4.90 0.85
CA ARG A 120 -2.97 4.20 1.88
C ARG A 120 -2.24 2.98 2.44
N PHE A 121 -1.65 2.16 1.59
CA PHE A 121 -1.09 0.87 1.99
C PHE A 121 0.41 0.85 2.16
N VAL A 122 1.14 1.63 1.38
CA VAL A 122 2.60 1.60 1.37
C VAL A 122 3.19 2.74 2.19
N ILE A 123 2.78 3.96 1.91
CA ILE A 123 3.41 5.17 2.45
C ILE A 123 2.72 5.60 3.75
N ARG A 124 1.38 5.72 3.73
CA ARG A 124 0.56 6.33 4.79
C ARG A 124 1.05 7.76 5.08
N SER A 125 1.44 8.01 6.33
CA SER A 125 1.95 9.29 6.83
C SER A 125 3.48 9.43 6.77
N THR A 126 4.18 8.44 6.18
CA THR A 126 5.64 8.41 6.13
C THR A 126 6.16 9.27 4.98
N ASP A 127 7.13 10.15 5.26
CA ASP A 127 7.84 10.95 4.25
C ASP A 127 9.03 10.21 3.63
N ILE A 128 9.72 9.39 4.44
CA ILE A 128 10.94 8.68 4.07
C ILE A 128 10.85 7.25 4.59
N LEU A 129 11.14 6.29 3.74
CA LEU A 129 11.29 4.89 4.11
C LEU A 129 12.77 4.53 4.07
N ILE A 130 13.26 3.95 5.17
CA ILE A 130 14.63 3.43 5.30
C ILE A 130 14.55 1.92 5.36
N HIS A 131 15.42 1.24 4.61
CA HIS A 131 15.56 -0.22 4.67
C HIS A 131 17.02 -0.60 4.91
N GLY A 132 17.26 -1.39 5.94
CA GLY A 132 18.59 -1.88 6.30
C GLY A 132 18.90 -1.76 7.80
N THR A 133 20.18 -1.74 8.11
CA THR A 133 20.75 -1.59 9.46
C THR A 133 21.40 -0.23 9.61
N VAL A 134 21.87 0.12 10.81
CA VAL A 134 22.55 1.39 11.09
C VAL A 134 23.79 1.59 10.19
N ASP A 135 24.53 0.51 9.92
CA ASP A 135 25.79 0.56 9.18
C ASP A 135 25.60 0.38 7.66
N ASN A 136 24.45 -0.16 7.26
CA ASN A 136 24.17 -0.42 5.83
C ASN A 136 22.66 -0.28 5.58
N PHE A 137 22.27 0.88 5.04
CA PHE A 137 20.88 1.15 4.72
C PHE A 137 20.73 1.87 3.40
N THR A 138 19.55 1.72 2.83
CA THR A 138 19.05 2.52 1.71
C THR A 138 17.84 3.31 2.16
N TYR A 139 17.60 4.44 1.52
CA TYR A 139 16.39 5.21 1.79
C TYR A 139 15.71 5.63 0.48
N ILE A 140 14.42 5.86 0.57
CA ILE A 140 13.60 6.33 -0.54
C ILE A 140 12.54 7.29 -0.01
N THR A 141 12.34 8.39 -0.70
CA THR A 141 11.32 9.38 -0.35
C THR A 141 9.93 8.94 -0.83
N LYS A 142 8.90 9.55 -0.26
CA LYS A 142 7.51 9.33 -0.66
C LYS A 142 7.30 9.49 -2.17
N ASP A 143 7.83 10.56 -2.76
CA ASP A 143 7.62 10.84 -4.19
C ASP A 143 8.36 9.86 -5.09
N GLU A 144 9.55 9.41 -4.67
CA GLU A 144 10.31 8.39 -5.37
C GLU A 144 9.62 7.02 -5.29
N ILE A 145 9.03 6.64 -4.14
CA ILE A 145 8.22 5.41 -4.02
C ILE A 145 7.06 5.46 -5.01
N ILE A 146 6.32 6.56 -5.05
CA ILE A 146 5.18 6.69 -5.98
C ILE A 146 5.65 6.54 -7.43
N LYS A 147 6.71 7.25 -7.83
CA LYS A 147 7.28 7.16 -9.19
C LYS A 147 7.73 5.73 -9.51
N LEU A 148 8.46 5.09 -8.60
CA LEU A 148 8.93 3.72 -8.75
C LEU A 148 7.75 2.76 -8.94
N LEU A 149 6.76 2.79 -8.06
CA LEU A 149 5.63 1.89 -8.13
C LEU A 149 4.76 2.12 -9.38
N LEU A 150 4.60 3.36 -9.82
CA LEU A 150 3.89 3.67 -11.06
C LEU A 150 4.68 3.21 -12.31
N SER A 151 6.01 3.27 -12.28
CA SER A 151 6.82 2.76 -13.40
C SER A 151 6.68 1.24 -13.56
N LEU A 152 6.59 0.51 -12.45
CA LEU A 152 6.44 -0.95 -12.43
C LEU A 152 5.06 -1.44 -12.90
N LYS A 153 4.06 -0.56 -13.03
CA LYS A 153 2.72 -0.96 -13.51
C LYS A 153 2.72 -1.55 -14.93
N LYS A 154 3.71 -1.21 -15.74
CA LYS A 154 3.84 -1.70 -17.12
C LYS A 154 4.55 -3.05 -17.21
N GLU A 155 5.23 -3.48 -16.17
CA GLU A 155 6.00 -4.72 -16.16
C GLU A 155 5.07 -5.93 -15.99
N PRO A 156 5.13 -6.94 -16.87
CA PRO A 156 4.31 -8.15 -16.78
C PRO A 156 4.49 -8.93 -15.48
N SER A 157 5.69 -8.87 -14.91
CA SER A 157 6.06 -9.51 -13.64
C SER A 157 5.89 -8.61 -12.42
N SER A 158 5.40 -7.39 -12.61
CA SER A 158 5.24 -6.43 -11.52
C SER A 158 4.41 -7.03 -10.39
N THR A 159 4.93 -6.93 -9.18
CA THR A 159 4.28 -7.41 -7.97
C THR A 159 3.12 -6.51 -7.51
N ILE A 160 2.90 -5.39 -8.18
CA ILE A 160 1.72 -4.55 -7.97
C ILE A 160 0.51 -5.23 -8.61
N HIS A 161 0.20 -6.41 -8.14
CA HIS A 161 -1.08 -7.01 -8.36
C HIS A 161 -2.01 -6.49 -7.27
N PHE A 162 -3.06 -5.80 -7.66
CA PHE A 162 -4.05 -5.27 -6.75
C PHE A 162 -4.51 -6.32 -5.73
N SER A 163 -4.66 -7.57 -6.18
CA SER A 163 -4.98 -8.70 -5.30
C SER A 163 -3.97 -8.95 -4.18
N ARG A 164 -2.69 -8.63 -4.36
CA ARG A 164 -1.67 -8.77 -3.31
C ARG A 164 -1.64 -7.60 -2.33
N LEU A 165 -2.06 -6.41 -2.77
CA LEU A 165 -2.16 -5.25 -1.87
C LEU A 165 -3.34 -5.37 -0.89
N ILE A 166 -4.36 -6.15 -1.25
CA ILE A 166 -5.56 -6.33 -0.43
C ILE A 166 -5.45 -7.55 0.48
N PHE A 167 -4.74 -8.59 0.04
CA PHE A 167 -4.77 -9.92 0.66
C PHE A 167 -3.41 -10.43 1.14
N ALA A 168 -2.42 -9.55 1.20
CA ALA A 168 -1.09 -9.88 1.73
C ALA A 168 -1.06 -9.84 3.25
#